data_93f5e0492723a1c89d8395393dedb385
#
_entry.id   93f5e0492723a1c89d8395393dedb385
#
_cell.length_a   1.000
_cell.length_b   1.000
_cell.length_c   1.000
_cell.angle_alpha   90.00
_cell.angle_beta   90.00
_cell.angle_gamma   90.00
#
_symmetry.space_group_name_H-M   'P 1'
#
loop_
_entity.id
_entity.type
_entity.pdbx_description
1 polymer ?
#
loop_
_entity_poly.entity_id
_entity_poly.type
_entity_poly.pdbx_seq_one_letter_code
_entity_poly.pdbx_strand_id
1 'polypeptide(L)'
;MTFKEYKGLDLVAAGNEILEKWKKEDAFRKSLEIREGAPEFIFFEGPPSANGMPGIHHVMARSIKDSICRYKTQSGYKVNRRAGWDTHGLPVELGVEKKLGITKEDIGRKISVEEFNEACRTE
;
A
#
# COMPACT_ATOMS: atom_id res chain seq x y z
N MET A 1 -34.03 -0.47 -9.27
CA MET A 1 -32.88 0.08 -8.51
C MET A 1 -32.77 1.54 -8.83
N THR A 2 -32.85 2.42 -7.84
CA THR A 2 -32.59 3.84 -8.01
C THR A 2 -31.13 4.10 -7.63
N PHE A 3 -30.39 4.70 -8.55
CA PHE A 3 -29.02 5.13 -8.29
C PHE A 3 -29.04 6.44 -7.50
N LYS A 4 -28.06 6.61 -6.61
CA LYS A 4 -27.90 7.86 -5.86
C LYS A 4 -27.45 8.97 -6.82
N GLU A 5 -28.14 10.11 -6.78
CA GLU A 5 -27.72 11.29 -7.55
C GLU A 5 -26.75 12.14 -6.72
N TYR A 6 -25.69 12.58 -7.35
CA TYR A 6 -24.71 13.50 -6.76
C TYR A 6 -24.85 14.87 -7.37
N LYS A 7 -25.05 15.91 -6.53
CA LYS A 7 -25.20 17.30 -6.97
C LYS A 7 -23.90 17.96 -7.45
N GLY A 8 -22.77 17.28 -7.28
CA GLY A 8 -21.44 17.76 -7.69
C GLY A 8 -20.43 16.64 -7.62
N LEU A 9 -19.25 16.86 -8.19
CA LEU A 9 -18.16 15.88 -8.21
C LEU A 9 -17.20 16.15 -7.04
N ASP A 10 -17.46 15.53 -5.89
CA ASP A 10 -16.50 15.41 -4.79
C ASP A 10 -15.91 14.00 -4.80
N LEU A 11 -14.74 13.86 -5.42
CA LEU A 11 -14.07 12.57 -5.57
C LEU A 11 -13.62 11.99 -4.23
N VAL A 12 -13.25 12.83 -3.27
CA VAL A 12 -12.80 12.37 -1.95
C VAL A 12 -13.97 11.80 -1.16
N ALA A 13 -15.08 12.54 -1.08
CA ALA A 13 -16.27 12.06 -0.40
C ALA A 13 -16.85 10.80 -1.04
N ALA A 14 -16.96 10.76 -2.37
CA ALA A 14 -17.41 9.59 -3.11
C ALA A 14 -16.49 8.39 -2.90
N GLY A 15 -15.17 8.59 -2.94
CA GLY A 15 -14.18 7.54 -2.69
C GLY A 15 -14.30 6.94 -1.29
N ASN A 16 -14.45 7.78 -0.27
CA ASN A 16 -14.62 7.33 1.10
C ASN A 16 -15.94 6.54 1.29
N GLU A 17 -17.04 7.02 0.72
CA GLU A 17 -18.35 6.33 0.76
C GLU A 17 -18.25 4.93 0.13
N ILE A 18 -17.62 4.83 -1.05
CA ILE A 18 -17.44 3.54 -1.73
C ILE A 18 -16.50 2.62 -0.95
N LEU A 19 -15.43 3.15 -0.36
CA LEU A 19 -14.51 2.37 0.46
C LEU A 19 -15.20 1.74 1.67
N GLU A 20 -16.02 2.52 2.38
CA GLU A 20 -16.80 2.00 3.51
C GLU A 20 -17.83 0.94 3.08
N LYS A 21 -18.49 1.14 1.93
CA LYS A 21 -19.36 0.13 1.33
C LYS A 21 -18.60 -1.16 1.04
N TRP A 22 -17.43 -1.08 0.41
CA TRP A 22 -16.63 -2.26 0.08
C TRP A 22 -16.13 -3.01 1.32
N LYS A 23 -15.76 -2.29 2.38
CA LYS A 23 -15.42 -2.91 3.67
C LYS A 23 -16.61 -3.66 4.27
N LYS A 24 -17.78 -3.00 4.32
CA LYS A 24 -19.01 -3.59 4.87
C LYS A 24 -19.46 -4.84 4.10
N GLU A 25 -19.33 -4.82 2.79
CA GLU A 25 -19.74 -5.91 1.92
C GLU A 25 -18.67 -6.98 1.73
N ASP A 26 -17.46 -6.75 2.25
CA ASP A 26 -16.27 -7.59 2.02
C ASP A 26 -16.04 -7.86 0.52
N ALA A 27 -16.10 -6.77 -0.25
CA ALA A 27 -16.14 -6.82 -1.70
C ALA A 27 -14.89 -7.47 -2.31
N PHE A 28 -13.72 -7.23 -1.71
CA PHE A 28 -12.47 -7.81 -2.20
C PHE A 28 -12.45 -9.34 -2.04
N ARG A 29 -12.76 -9.86 -0.85
CA ARG A 29 -12.80 -11.31 -0.62
C ARG A 29 -13.83 -11.99 -1.52
N LYS A 30 -15.02 -11.42 -1.63
CA LYS A 30 -16.06 -11.92 -2.56
C LYS A 30 -15.58 -11.95 -4.01
N SER A 31 -14.80 -10.95 -4.43
CA SER A 31 -14.25 -10.92 -5.80
C SER A 31 -13.32 -12.10 -6.09
N LEU A 32 -12.68 -12.66 -5.08
CA LEU A 32 -11.84 -13.86 -5.18
C LEU A 32 -12.70 -15.14 -5.12
N GLU A 33 -13.64 -15.20 -4.19
CA GLU A 33 -14.50 -16.37 -3.98
C GLU A 33 -15.34 -16.70 -5.21
N ILE A 34 -15.98 -15.73 -5.85
CA ILE A 34 -16.79 -15.94 -7.07
C ILE A 34 -15.95 -16.32 -8.29
N ARG A 35 -14.63 -16.31 -8.18
CA ARG A 35 -13.68 -16.70 -9.23
C ARG A 35 -12.83 -17.89 -8.83
N GLU A 36 -13.30 -18.66 -7.87
CA GLU A 36 -12.63 -19.92 -7.52
C GLU A 36 -12.66 -20.87 -8.74
N GLY A 37 -11.48 -21.41 -9.08
CA GLY A 37 -11.31 -22.23 -10.28
C GLY A 37 -11.16 -21.46 -11.61
N ALA A 38 -11.29 -20.13 -11.61
CA ALA A 38 -11.01 -19.32 -12.80
C ALA A 38 -9.49 -19.20 -13.05
N PRO A 39 -9.06 -18.87 -14.28
CA PRO A 39 -7.66 -18.62 -14.59
C PRO A 39 -7.08 -17.54 -13.69
N GLU A 40 -5.88 -17.76 -13.16
CA GLU A 40 -5.20 -16.78 -12.35
C GLU A 40 -4.50 -15.73 -13.20
N PHE A 41 -4.56 -14.47 -12.76
CA PHE A 41 -3.72 -13.39 -13.27
C PHE A 41 -2.78 -12.94 -12.15
N ILE A 42 -1.49 -13.14 -12.38
CA ILE A 42 -0.44 -12.82 -11.41
C ILE A 42 0.22 -11.50 -11.83
N PHE A 43 0.31 -10.58 -10.90
CA PHE A 43 0.97 -9.28 -11.07
C PHE A 43 1.99 -9.07 -9.96
N PHE A 44 3.22 -8.77 -10.34
CA PHE A 44 4.29 -8.46 -9.40
C PHE A 44 4.62 -6.97 -9.42
N GLU A 45 4.84 -6.43 -8.24
CA GLU A 45 5.33 -5.07 -8.03
C GLU A 45 6.26 -5.05 -6.82
N GLY A 46 7.32 -4.25 -6.89
CA GLY A 46 8.18 -3.98 -5.74
C GLY A 46 7.43 -3.21 -4.66
N PRO A 47 7.56 -3.59 -3.37
CA PRO A 47 6.96 -2.85 -2.28
C PRO A 47 7.61 -1.47 -2.13
N PRO A 48 6.84 -0.42 -1.74
CA PRO A 48 7.41 0.88 -1.43
C PRO A 48 8.18 0.83 -0.12
N SER A 49 9.24 1.63 -0.02
CA SER A 49 9.96 1.82 1.24
C SER A 49 9.10 2.60 2.23
N ALA A 50 9.15 2.19 3.51
CA ALA A 50 8.42 2.81 4.61
C ALA A 50 9.22 3.97 5.23
N ASN A 51 9.60 4.97 4.42
CA ASN A 51 10.50 6.05 4.82
C ASN A 51 9.94 7.47 4.59
N GLY A 52 8.63 7.59 4.41
CA GLY A 52 7.99 8.89 4.22
C GLY A 52 6.65 8.85 3.49
N MET A 53 6.12 10.03 3.21
CA MET A 53 4.85 10.17 2.48
C MET A 53 4.99 9.78 1.01
N PRO A 54 3.96 9.14 0.41
CA PRO A 54 4.02 8.74 -0.98
C PRO A 54 4.05 9.95 -1.92
N GLY A 55 4.98 9.95 -2.86
CA GLY A 55 5.02 10.93 -3.94
C GLY A 55 4.04 10.59 -5.07
N ILE A 56 3.84 11.55 -5.99
CA ILE A 56 2.91 11.39 -7.12
C ILE A 56 3.25 10.18 -7.99
N HIS A 57 4.52 9.86 -8.17
CA HIS A 57 4.96 8.69 -8.94
C HIS A 57 4.50 7.37 -8.30
N HIS A 58 4.45 7.29 -6.98
CA HIS A 58 3.90 6.13 -6.28
C HIS A 58 2.40 5.96 -6.56
N VAL A 59 1.65 7.07 -6.48
CA VAL A 59 0.20 7.06 -6.74
C VAL A 59 -0.08 6.66 -8.19
N MET A 60 0.66 7.23 -9.15
CA MET A 60 0.50 6.94 -10.56
C MET A 60 0.76 5.46 -10.88
N ALA A 61 1.88 4.90 -10.42
CA ALA A 61 2.20 3.49 -10.62
C ALA A 61 1.11 2.57 -10.06
N ARG A 62 0.61 2.87 -8.86
CA ARG A 62 -0.45 2.08 -8.21
C ARG A 62 -1.80 2.22 -8.90
N SER A 63 -2.12 3.39 -9.44
CA SER A 63 -3.34 3.59 -10.22
C SER A 63 -3.34 2.77 -11.52
N ILE A 64 -2.21 2.72 -12.21
CA ILE A 64 -2.05 1.89 -13.42
C ILE A 64 -2.19 0.40 -13.06
N LYS A 65 -1.49 -0.06 -12.02
CA LYS A 65 -1.61 -1.43 -11.53
C LYS A 65 -3.05 -1.78 -11.16
N ASP A 66 -3.71 -0.95 -10.39
CA ASP A 66 -5.09 -1.18 -9.94
C ASP A 66 -6.05 -1.25 -11.12
N SER A 67 -5.89 -0.39 -12.13
CA SER A 67 -6.68 -0.42 -13.36
C SER A 67 -6.54 -1.75 -14.10
N ILE A 68 -5.31 -2.27 -14.25
CA ILE A 68 -5.05 -3.56 -14.89
C ILE A 68 -5.65 -4.71 -14.07
N CYS A 69 -5.44 -4.71 -12.77
CA CYS A 69 -5.98 -5.74 -11.89
C CYS A 69 -7.51 -5.75 -11.87
N ARG A 70 -8.16 -4.58 -11.87
CA ARG A 70 -9.62 -4.45 -11.97
C ARG A 70 -10.13 -4.93 -13.31
N TYR A 71 -9.49 -4.54 -14.40
CA TYR A 71 -9.84 -5.01 -15.73
C TYR A 71 -9.78 -6.53 -15.80
N LYS A 72 -8.70 -7.15 -15.34
CA LYS A 72 -8.56 -8.62 -15.32
C LYS A 72 -9.60 -9.29 -14.44
N THR A 73 -9.89 -8.70 -13.26
CA THR A 73 -10.97 -9.19 -12.39
C THR A 73 -12.32 -9.15 -13.10
N GLN A 74 -12.65 -8.06 -13.80
CA GLN A 74 -13.92 -7.94 -14.56
C GLN A 74 -13.96 -8.86 -15.78
N SER A 75 -12.79 -9.18 -16.34
CA SER A 75 -12.66 -10.13 -17.46
C SER A 75 -12.70 -11.60 -17.02
N GLY A 76 -12.98 -11.89 -15.75
CA GLY A 76 -13.19 -13.25 -15.25
C GLY A 76 -11.96 -13.93 -14.65
N TYR A 77 -10.83 -13.23 -14.53
CA TYR A 77 -9.63 -13.80 -13.89
C TYR A 77 -9.69 -13.69 -12.37
N LYS A 78 -9.12 -14.69 -11.68
CA LYS A 78 -8.83 -14.61 -10.25
C LYS A 78 -7.56 -13.80 -10.06
N VAL A 79 -7.65 -12.65 -9.41
CA VAL A 79 -6.53 -11.73 -9.19
C VAL A 79 -6.24 -11.61 -7.71
N ASN A 80 -5.32 -12.43 -7.22
CA ASN A 80 -4.81 -12.34 -5.86
C ASN A 80 -3.95 -11.08 -5.72
N ARG A 81 -4.39 -10.16 -4.84
CA ARG A 81 -3.67 -8.93 -4.55
C ARG A 81 -3.11 -9.00 -3.15
N ARG A 82 -1.80 -8.92 -3.04
CA ARG A 82 -1.12 -8.83 -1.75
C ARG A 82 -0.36 -7.51 -1.71
N ALA A 83 -0.47 -6.80 -0.60
CA ALA A 83 0.31 -5.61 -0.32
C ALA A 83 1.51 -5.96 0.55
N GLY A 84 2.53 -5.12 0.49
CA GLY A 84 3.72 -5.21 1.32
C GLY A 84 4.43 -3.87 1.38
N TRP A 85 5.38 -3.79 2.29
CA TRP A 85 6.26 -2.64 2.48
C TRP A 85 7.71 -3.11 2.53
N ASP A 86 8.60 -2.31 1.99
CA ASP A 86 10.03 -2.43 2.23
C ASP A 86 10.34 -1.67 3.53
N THR A 87 10.48 -2.44 4.62
CA THR A 87 10.50 -1.91 5.98
C THR A 87 11.88 -1.87 6.63
N HIS A 88 12.92 -2.20 5.89
CA HIS A 88 14.29 -2.23 6.41
C HIS A 88 15.31 -1.77 5.37
N GLY A 89 16.55 -1.69 5.79
CA GLY A 89 17.66 -1.27 4.96
C GLY A 89 17.91 0.24 4.97
N LEU A 90 18.80 0.67 4.12
CA LEU A 90 19.38 2.02 4.09
C LEU A 90 18.35 3.17 4.13
N PRO A 91 17.21 3.12 3.43
CA PRO A 91 16.24 4.22 3.49
C PRO A 91 15.68 4.48 4.89
N VAL A 92 15.41 3.43 5.66
CA VAL A 92 14.93 3.53 7.05
C VAL A 92 16.06 3.98 7.97
N GLU A 93 17.25 3.37 7.83
CA GLU A 93 18.43 3.71 8.63
C GLU A 93 18.81 5.20 8.50
N LEU A 94 18.86 5.74 7.29
CA LEU A 94 19.14 7.16 7.05
C LEU A 94 18.06 8.09 7.64
N GLY A 95 16.80 7.66 7.63
CA GLY A 95 15.69 8.37 8.27
C GLY A 95 15.92 8.49 9.78
N VAL A 96 16.26 7.38 10.41
CA VAL A 96 16.55 7.30 11.85
C VAL A 96 17.82 8.07 12.23
N GLU A 97 18.91 7.93 11.48
CA GLU A 97 20.14 8.71 11.69
C GLU A 97 19.84 10.22 11.70
N LYS A 98 19.08 10.69 10.73
CA LYS A 98 18.66 12.09 10.64
C LYS A 98 17.79 12.53 11.80
N LYS A 99 16.85 11.69 12.25
CA LYS A 99 15.96 11.95 13.37
C LYS A 99 16.72 12.06 14.70
N LEU A 100 17.68 11.16 14.91
CA LEU A 100 18.50 11.10 16.11
C LEU A 100 19.68 12.08 16.07
N GLY A 101 19.96 12.71 14.93
CA GLY A 101 21.10 13.62 14.77
C GLY A 101 22.46 12.92 14.88
N ILE A 102 22.53 11.67 14.46
CA ILE A 102 23.72 10.83 14.51
C ILE A 102 24.16 10.43 13.10
N THR A 103 25.35 9.87 13.01
CA THR A 103 25.90 9.26 11.80
C THR A 103 26.13 7.77 12.02
N LYS A 104 26.33 7.03 10.96
CA LYS A 104 26.64 5.60 11.00
C LYS A 104 27.82 5.28 11.94
N GLU A 105 28.80 6.18 12.04
CA GLU A 105 30.00 6.00 12.88
C GLU A 105 29.69 6.15 14.39
N ASP A 106 28.57 6.73 14.75
CA ASP A 106 28.11 6.91 16.12
C ASP A 106 27.42 5.65 16.69
N ILE A 107 27.01 4.74 15.80
CA ILE A 107 26.35 3.47 16.18
C ILE A 107 27.40 2.56 16.84
N GLY A 108 27.09 2.06 18.03
CA GLY A 108 28.02 1.32 18.87
C GLY A 108 28.99 2.19 19.69
N ARG A 109 28.89 3.54 19.59
CA ARG A 109 29.68 4.51 20.35
C ARG A 109 28.83 5.48 21.16
N LYS A 110 27.97 6.26 20.49
CA LYS A 110 27.04 7.21 21.12
C LYS A 110 25.67 6.60 21.41
N ILE A 111 25.28 5.63 20.59
CA ILE A 111 24.04 4.86 20.72
C ILE A 111 24.40 3.38 20.54
N SER A 112 23.79 2.50 21.31
CA SER A 112 23.99 1.06 21.13
C SER A 112 23.33 0.56 19.84
N VAL A 113 23.78 -0.59 19.34
CA VAL A 113 23.18 -1.22 18.15
C VAL A 113 21.73 -1.61 18.44
N GLU A 114 21.44 -2.05 19.65
CA GLU A 114 20.10 -2.43 20.10
C GLU A 114 19.15 -1.23 20.10
N GLU A 115 19.56 -0.10 20.64
CA GLU A 115 18.77 1.15 20.66
C GLU A 115 18.54 1.67 19.24
N PHE A 116 19.55 1.62 18.38
CA PHE A 116 19.40 2.01 16.98
C PHE A 116 18.43 1.10 16.22
N ASN A 117 18.53 -0.21 16.41
CA ASN A 117 17.61 -1.18 15.82
C ASN A 117 16.17 -0.97 16.30
N GLU A 118 15.97 -0.65 17.56
CA GLU A 118 14.64 -0.36 18.10
C GLU A 118 14.07 0.92 17.51
N ALA A 119 14.89 1.96 17.36
CA ALA A 119 14.50 3.18 16.68
C ALA A 119 14.09 2.92 15.22
N CYS A 120 14.80 2.05 14.51
CA CYS A 120 14.42 1.63 13.13
C CYS A 120 13.12 0.82 13.07
N ARG A 121 12.78 0.06 14.11
CA ARG A 121 11.51 -0.69 14.15
C ARG A 121 10.31 0.19 14.42
N THR A 122 10.52 1.32 15.06
CA THR A 122 9.46 2.26 15.45
C THR A 122 9.25 3.39 14.44
N GLU A 123 10.12 3.51 13.41
CA GLU A 123 9.98 4.49 12.33
C GLU A 123 8.84 4.13 11.38
#